data_fedf60887bf6f4efbbefe6636e516742
#
_entry.id   fedf60887bf6f4efbbefe6636e516742
#
_cell.length_a   1.000
_cell.length_b   1.000
_cell.length_c   1.000
_cell.angle_alpha   90.00
_cell.angle_beta   90.00
_cell.angle_gamma   90.00
#
_symmetry.space_group_name_H-M   'P 1'
#
loop_
_entity.id
_entity.type
_entity.pdbx_description
1 polymer ?
#
loop_
_entity_poly.entity_id
_entity_poly.type
_entity_poly.pdbx_seq_one_letter_code
_entity_poly.pdbx_strand_id
1 'polypeptide(L)'
;YERKLKEIFLAWRLEDYLNKEQIFELYFNKAFLGNRNYGFAAAYQYYFGKDFSKATISESALLAGILQRPSRVNPVRSPAASKSRRDLILQRMLIRDLINENQFQQAKAEIVTGQSFGPEINVEAEYLAERIRSEIINKFGPRAYEEGINIYTTLDSEMQSNAVKSLRENLYNYDRKYGWRNEQVYKDFNFSILKSAFQKQGLFMLPTRINYE
;
A
#
# COMPACT_ATOMS: atom_id res chain seq x y z
N TYR A 1 18.13 -21.68 10.74
CA TYR A 1 18.48 -21.67 12.17
C TYR A 1 19.36 -20.46 12.53
N GLU A 2 20.37 -20.11 11.73
CA GLU A 2 21.32 -19.02 11.99
C GLU A 2 20.63 -17.65 12.22
N ARG A 3 19.62 -17.32 11.40
CA ARG A 3 18.84 -16.09 11.57
C ARG A 3 18.14 -16.03 12.94
N LYS A 4 17.62 -17.17 13.43
CA LYS A 4 16.95 -17.22 14.73
C LYS A 4 17.91 -17.05 15.89
N LEU A 5 19.10 -17.58 15.78
CA LEU A 5 20.14 -17.33 16.79
C LEU A 5 20.54 -15.85 16.83
N LYS A 6 20.74 -15.22 15.68
CA LYS A 6 21.02 -13.77 15.62
C LYS A 6 19.86 -12.93 16.21
N GLU A 7 18.62 -13.31 15.96
CA GLU A 7 17.43 -12.64 16.56
C GLU A 7 17.45 -12.73 18.10
N ILE A 8 17.82 -13.90 18.68
CA ILE A 8 17.91 -14.08 20.14
C ILE A 8 19.01 -13.19 20.75
N PHE A 9 20.21 -13.18 20.16
CA PHE A 9 21.31 -12.34 20.65
C PHE A 9 20.98 -10.84 20.54
N LEU A 10 20.31 -10.44 19.46
CA LEU A 10 19.86 -9.05 19.31
C LEU A 10 18.79 -8.68 20.35
N ALA A 11 17.88 -9.61 20.67
CA ALA A 11 16.85 -9.38 21.69
C ALA A 11 17.49 -9.18 23.06
N TRP A 12 18.45 -10.01 23.47
CA TRP A 12 19.19 -9.82 24.72
C TRP A 12 19.92 -8.48 24.79
N ARG A 13 20.60 -8.11 23.70
CA ARG A 13 21.25 -6.79 23.65
C ARG A 13 20.28 -5.63 23.74
N LEU A 14 19.10 -5.76 23.16
CA LEU A 14 18.06 -4.73 23.27
C LEU A 14 17.56 -4.60 24.71
N GLU A 15 17.37 -5.71 25.42
CA GLU A 15 16.95 -5.70 26.82
C GLU A 15 18.02 -5.13 27.77
N ASP A 16 19.33 -5.21 27.42
CA ASP A 16 20.40 -4.58 28.18
C ASP A 16 20.44 -3.06 28.04
N TYR A 17 20.02 -2.52 26.88
CA TYR A 17 20.11 -1.08 26.59
C TYR A 17 18.79 -0.34 26.72
N LEU A 18 17.65 -1.02 26.61
CA LEU A 18 16.32 -0.43 26.54
C LEU A 18 15.40 -1.04 27.59
N ASN A 19 14.58 -0.20 28.20
CA ASN A 19 13.50 -0.69 29.05
C ASN A 19 12.32 -1.22 28.20
N LYS A 20 11.37 -1.89 28.85
CA LYS A 20 10.21 -2.51 28.16
C LYS A 20 9.37 -1.50 27.38
N GLU A 21 9.21 -0.28 27.88
CA GLU A 21 8.44 0.77 27.22
C GLU A 21 9.13 1.22 25.93
N GLN A 22 10.45 1.42 25.97
CA GLN A 22 11.24 1.77 24.80
C GLN A 22 11.26 0.65 23.74
N ILE A 23 11.35 -0.61 24.18
CA ILE A 23 11.25 -1.76 23.26
C ILE A 23 9.87 -1.79 22.62
N PHE A 24 8.81 -1.57 23.39
CA PHE A 24 7.44 -1.52 22.87
C PHE A 24 7.25 -0.37 21.90
N GLU A 25 7.76 0.81 22.21
CA GLU A 25 7.71 1.98 21.35
C GLU A 25 8.42 1.70 20.00
N LEU A 26 9.63 1.14 20.04
CA LEU A 26 10.36 0.74 18.84
C LEU A 26 9.57 -0.27 18.02
N TYR A 27 9.01 -1.29 18.64
CA TYR A 27 8.18 -2.28 17.97
C TYR A 27 6.95 -1.64 17.35
N PHE A 28 6.27 -0.77 18.10
CA PHE A 28 5.07 -0.08 17.65
C PHE A 28 5.33 0.82 16.44
N ASN A 29 6.50 1.46 16.40
CA ASN A 29 6.91 2.34 15.31
C ASN A 29 7.51 1.59 14.11
N LYS A 30 7.98 0.35 14.27
CA LYS A 30 8.65 -0.42 13.19
C LYS A 30 7.85 -1.60 12.66
N ALA A 31 6.77 -2.01 13.32
CA ALA A 31 5.97 -3.15 12.91
C ALA A 31 5.38 -2.94 11.50
N PHE A 32 5.49 -3.95 10.66
CA PHE A 32 4.89 -3.92 9.32
C PHE A 32 3.41 -4.26 9.39
N LEU A 33 2.56 -3.38 8.89
CA LEU A 33 1.10 -3.48 8.91
C LEU A 33 0.47 -3.60 7.51
N GLY A 34 1.26 -3.95 6.52
CA GLY A 34 0.78 -4.10 5.13
C GLY A 34 0.83 -2.80 4.33
N ASN A 35 0.60 -2.89 3.02
CA ASN A 35 0.58 -1.76 2.08
C ASN A 35 1.76 -0.79 2.22
N ARG A 36 2.97 -1.33 2.48
CA ARG A 36 4.21 -0.56 2.74
C ARG A 36 4.17 0.34 3.98
N ASN A 37 3.20 0.15 4.88
CA ASN A 37 3.13 0.92 6.12
C ASN A 37 3.92 0.21 7.21
N TYR A 38 4.84 0.95 7.81
CA TYR A 38 5.61 0.59 8.98
C TYR A 38 5.23 1.50 10.14
N GLY A 39 4.90 0.92 11.27
CA GLY A 39 4.39 1.60 12.45
C GLY A 39 2.89 1.81 12.47
N PHE A 40 2.33 1.81 13.68
CA PHE A 40 0.89 1.86 13.89
C PHE A 40 0.27 3.20 13.50
N ALA A 41 0.95 4.32 13.77
CA ALA A 41 0.44 5.64 13.41
C ALA A 41 0.32 5.82 11.89
N ALA A 42 1.35 5.41 11.13
CA ALA A 42 1.33 5.46 9.68
C ALA A 42 0.26 4.53 9.09
N ALA A 43 0.14 3.31 9.62
CA ALA A 43 -0.88 2.37 9.19
C ALA A 43 -2.30 2.86 9.51
N TYR A 44 -2.48 3.48 10.68
CA TYR A 44 -3.76 4.04 11.07
C TYR A 44 -4.21 5.16 10.14
N GLN A 45 -3.30 6.10 9.85
CA GLN A 45 -3.57 7.16 8.90
C GLN A 45 -3.85 6.61 7.50
N TYR A 46 -3.09 5.61 7.06
CA TYR A 46 -3.31 4.98 5.76
C TYR A 46 -4.66 4.27 5.64
N TYR A 47 -5.09 3.53 6.68
CA TYR A 47 -6.33 2.74 6.64
C TYR A 47 -7.58 3.53 7.00
N PHE A 48 -7.46 4.56 7.84
CA PHE A 48 -8.61 5.28 8.39
C PHE A 48 -8.61 6.79 8.07
N GLY A 49 -7.53 7.35 7.54
CA GLY A 49 -7.42 8.77 7.20
C GLY A 49 -7.46 9.71 8.41
N LYS A 50 -7.15 9.21 9.61
CA LYS A 50 -7.25 9.93 10.87
C LYS A 50 -5.93 9.90 11.63
N ASP A 51 -5.75 10.84 12.54
CA ASP A 51 -4.66 10.80 13.52
C ASP A 51 -4.86 9.67 14.53
N PHE A 52 -3.78 8.96 14.87
CA PHE A 52 -3.82 7.80 15.77
C PHE A 52 -4.35 8.13 17.18
N SER A 53 -4.21 9.36 17.63
CA SER A 53 -4.76 9.83 18.92
C SER A 53 -6.29 9.71 19.01
N LYS A 54 -6.99 9.58 17.86
CA LYS A 54 -8.43 9.43 17.73
C LYS A 54 -8.88 7.98 17.50
N ALA A 55 -7.98 7.01 17.74
CA ALA A 55 -8.26 5.62 17.48
C ALA A 55 -9.35 5.07 18.41
N THR A 56 -10.35 4.41 17.83
CA THR A 56 -11.36 3.67 18.59
C THR A 56 -10.81 2.33 19.07
N ILE A 57 -11.48 1.71 20.02
CA ILE A 57 -11.16 0.35 20.50
C ILE A 57 -11.24 -0.63 19.33
N SER A 58 -12.23 -0.50 18.48
CA SER A 58 -12.45 -1.36 17.34
C SER A 58 -11.34 -1.23 16.29
N GLU A 59 -10.96 0.01 15.94
CA GLU A 59 -9.88 0.31 15.00
C GLU A 59 -8.53 -0.18 15.53
N SER A 60 -8.25 0.03 16.82
CA SER A 60 -7.04 -0.46 17.50
C SER A 60 -6.95 -1.99 17.50
N ALA A 61 -8.07 -2.67 17.81
CA ALA A 61 -8.16 -4.12 17.74
C ALA A 61 -7.95 -4.67 16.32
N LEU A 62 -8.44 -3.96 15.31
CA LEU A 62 -8.23 -4.31 13.91
C LEU A 62 -6.74 -4.21 13.53
N LEU A 63 -6.07 -3.12 13.87
CA LEU A 63 -4.62 -2.96 13.60
C LEU A 63 -3.79 -4.03 14.31
N ALA A 64 -4.10 -4.31 15.58
CA ALA A 64 -3.44 -5.40 16.32
C ALA A 64 -3.67 -6.77 15.64
N GLY A 65 -4.84 -6.97 15.06
CA GLY A 65 -5.19 -8.18 14.31
C GLY A 65 -4.39 -8.35 13.02
N ILE A 66 -4.05 -7.26 12.33
CA ILE A 66 -3.29 -7.27 11.07
C ILE A 66 -1.86 -7.79 11.25
N LEU A 67 -1.22 -7.51 12.40
CA LEU A 67 0.18 -7.87 12.68
C LEU A 67 0.53 -9.32 12.37
N GLN A 68 -0.39 -10.25 12.59
CA GLN A 68 -0.11 -11.66 12.39
C GLN A 68 0.09 -12.03 10.90
N ARG A 69 -0.70 -11.41 10.01
CA ARG A 69 -0.68 -11.69 8.56
C ARG A 69 -1.01 -10.43 7.76
N PRO A 70 -0.12 -9.42 7.72
CA PRO A 70 -0.41 -8.10 7.16
C PRO A 70 -0.84 -8.10 5.70
N SER A 71 -0.37 -9.08 4.92
CA SER A 71 -0.73 -9.22 3.51
C SER A 71 -2.07 -9.91 3.28
N ARG A 72 -2.52 -10.76 4.22
CA ARG A 72 -3.78 -11.54 4.09
C ARG A 72 -4.93 -10.93 4.87
N VAL A 73 -4.66 -10.41 6.07
CA VAL A 73 -5.65 -9.74 6.93
C VAL A 73 -5.57 -8.25 6.68
N ASN A 74 -6.00 -7.83 5.50
CA ASN A 74 -5.91 -6.44 5.06
C ASN A 74 -7.32 -5.84 4.98
N PRO A 75 -7.61 -4.73 5.68
CA PRO A 75 -8.97 -4.19 5.74
C PRO A 75 -9.48 -3.65 4.40
N VAL A 76 -8.57 -3.30 3.49
CA VAL A 76 -8.91 -2.83 2.14
C VAL A 76 -9.17 -4.01 1.19
N ARG A 77 -8.28 -5.02 1.21
CA ARG A 77 -8.34 -6.17 0.28
C ARG A 77 -9.23 -7.30 0.77
N SER A 78 -9.31 -7.50 2.08
CA SER A 78 -10.01 -8.63 2.71
C SER A 78 -10.79 -8.17 3.94
N PRO A 79 -11.84 -7.34 3.79
CA PRO A 79 -12.60 -6.77 4.90
C PRO A 79 -13.19 -7.82 5.85
N ALA A 80 -13.71 -8.92 5.31
CA ALA A 80 -14.30 -10.01 6.10
C ALA A 80 -13.26 -10.71 7.00
N ALA A 81 -12.05 -10.99 6.47
CA ALA A 81 -10.98 -11.60 7.24
C ALA A 81 -10.46 -10.63 8.33
N SER A 82 -10.38 -9.33 8.01
CA SER A 82 -10.01 -8.28 8.96
C SER A 82 -11.02 -8.14 10.09
N LYS A 83 -12.32 -8.15 9.77
CA LYS A 83 -13.41 -8.14 10.75
C LYS A 83 -13.33 -9.33 11.69
N SER A 84 -13.22 -10.56 11.15
CA SER A 84 -13.12 -11.76 11.96
C SER A 84 -11.91 -11.72 12.89
N ARG A 85 -10.80 -11.17 12.41
CA ARG A 85 -9.59 -11.05 13.23
C ARG A 85 -9.72 -9.98 14.31
N ARG A 86 -10.32 -8.83 13.99
CA ARG A 86 -10.69 -7.78 14.95
C ARG A 86 -11.53 -8.35 16.07
N ASP A 87 -12.60 -9.06 15.72
CA ASP A 87 -13.55 -9.61 16.68
C ASP A 87 -12.87 -10.62 17.63
N LEU A 88 -11.91 -11.41 17.13
CA LEU A 88 -11.08 -12.28 17.95
C LEU A 88 -10.19 -11.49 18.95
N ILE A 89 -9.62 -10.37 18.51
CA ILE A 89 -8.82 -9.52 19.40
C ILE A 89 -9.70 -8.88 20.47
N LEU A 90 -10.86 -8.35 20.09
CA LEU A 90 -11.83 -7.77 21.04
C LEU A 90 -12.25 -8.80 22.10
N GLN A 91 -12.52 -10.04 21.69
CA GLN A 91 -12.84 -11.12 22.64
C GLN A 91 -11.69 -11.40 23.60
N ARG A 92 -10.44 -11.39 23.13
CA ARG A 92 -9.26 -11.55 23.99
C ARG A 92 -9.06 -10.39 24.95
N MET A 93 -9.37 -9.16 24.51
CA MET A 93 -9.34 -7.99 25.36
C MET A 93 -10.36 -8.08 26.49
N LEU A 94 -11.58 -8.56 26.20
CA LEU A 94 -12.62 -8.81 27.19
C LEU A 94 -12.19 -9.88 28.21
N ILE A 95 -11.69 -11.04 27.76
CA ILE A 95 -11.23 -12.14 28.63
C ILE A 95 -10.09 -11.72 29.56
N ARG A 96 -9.32 -10.70 29.17
CA ARG A 96 -8.20 -10.16 29.96
C ARG A 96 -8.55 -8.92 30.76
N ASP A 97 -9.83 -8.60 30.88
CA ASP A 97 -10.36 -7.43 31.59
C ASP A 97 -9.78 -6.08 31.12
N LEU A 98 -9.30 -6.01 29.86
CA LEU A 98 -8.81 -4.77 29.25
C LEU A 98 -9.94 -3.86 28.77
N ILE A 99 -11.11 -4.45 28.50
CA ILE A 99 -12.36 -3.76 28.16
C ILE A 99 -13.51 -4.44 28.90
N ASN A 100 -14.55 -3.69 29.22
CA ASN A 100 -15.76 -4.24 29.81
C ASN A 100 -16.75 -4.75 28.73
N GLU A 101 -17.79 -5.48 29.13
CA GLU A 101 -18.77 -6.07 28.22
C GLU A 101 -19.47 -5.02 27.35
N ASN A 102 -19.79 -3.85 27.92
CA ASN A 102 -20.44 -2.77 27.16
C ASN A 102 -19.52 -2.23 26.06
N GLN A 103 -18.24 -1.96 26.39
CA GLN A 103 -17.23 -1.57 25.40
C GLN A 103 -17.00 -2.62 24.31
N PHE A 104 -17.02 -3.90 24.71
CA PHE A 104 -16.91 -5.01 23.76
C PHE A 104 -18.07 -5.02 22.76
N GLN A 105 -19.31 -4.92 23.23
CA GLN A 105 -20.48 -4.92 22.37
C GLN A 105 -20.51 -3.71 21.43
N GLN A 106 -20.17 -2.51 21.95
CA GLN A 106 -20.08 -1.30 21.16
C GLN A 106 -19.00 -1.44 20.07
N ALA A 107 -17.78 -1.87 20.44
CA ALA A 107 -16.68 -2.04 19.50
C ALA A 107 -16.94 -3.12 18.44
N LYS A 108 -17.65 -4.19 18.80
CA LYS A 108 -18.04 -5.26 17.88
C LYS A 108 -19.11 -4.81 16.88
N ALA A 109 -20.05 -3.97 17.33
CA ALA A 109 -21.12 -3.41 16.50
C ALA A 109 -20.59 -2.33 15.54
N GLU A 110 -19.47 -1.69 15.87
CA GLU A 110 -18.86 -0.64 15.06
C GLU A 110 -18.47 -1.17 13.67
N ILE A 111 -18.92 -0.46 12.64
CA ILE A 111 -18.57 -0.76 11.25
C ILE A 111 -17.23 -0.10 10.95
N VAL A 112 -16.17 -0.88 10.99
CA VAL A 112 -14.83 -0.40 10.65
C VAL A 112 -14.48 -0.86 9.24
N THR A 113 -14.50 0.08 8.30
CA THR A 113 -14.08 -0.13 6.91
C THR A 113 -12.73 0.53 6.69
N GLY A 114 -11.72 -0.27 6.35
CA GLY A 114 -10.45 0.27 5.89
C GLY A 114 -10.59 0.78 4.46
N GLN A 115 -10.11 1.99 4.24
CA GLN A 115 -9.93 2.57 2.91
C GLN A 115 -8.44 2.85 2.69
N SER A 116 -8.06 3.17 1.47
CA SER A 116 -6.69 3.56 1.19
C SER A 116 -6.59 5.08 1.19
N PHE A 117 -6.07 5.62 2.29
CA PHE A 117 -5.73 7.05 2.42
C PHE A 117 -4.22 7.25 2.19
N GLY A 118 -3.68 6.57 1.17
CA GLY A 118 -2.30 6.79 0.76
C GLY A 118 -2.11 8.20 0.18
N PRO A 119 -0.86 8.65 -0.03
CA PRO A 119 -0.61 9.92 -0.68
C PRO A 119 -1.34 9.94 -2.03
N GLU A 120 -2.18 10.93 -2.23
CA GLU A 120 -2.85 11.14 -3.51
C GLU A 120 -1.78 11.50 -4.54
N ILE A 121 -1.71 10.70 -5.59
CA ILE A 121 -0.90 11.04 -6.77
C ILE A 121 -1.76 11.95 -7.63
N ASN A 122 -1.59 13.24 -7.45
CA ASN A 122 -2.41 14.24 -8.14
C ASN A 122 -1.94 14.52 -9.57
N VAL A 123 -0.76 14.03 -9.95
CA VAL A 123 -0.15 14.28 -11.26
C VAL A 123 0.56 13.03 -11.76
N GLU A 124 0.27 12.62 -12.98
CA GLU A 124 1.02 11.56 -13.66
C GLU A 124 2.39 12.10 -14.10
N ALA A 125 3.39 11.94 -13.24
CA ALA A 125 4.76 12.42 -13.47
C ALA A 125 5.82 11.41 -13.03
N GLU A 126 5.56 10.12 -13.19
CA GLU A 126 6.40 9.03 -12.71
C GLU A 126 7.82 9.10 -13.29
N TYR A 127 7.96 9.46 -14.55
CA TYR A 127 9.28 9.60 -15.20
C TYR A 127 10.10 10.75 -14.61
N LEU A 128 9.44 11.87 -14.32
CA LEU A 128 10.11 13.01 -13.66
C LEU A 128 10.47 12.64 -12.22
N ALA A 129 9.56 12.01 -11.50
CA ALA A 129 9.79 11.56 -10.13
C ALA A 129 10.99 10.59 -10.05
N GLU A 130 11.10 9.63 -10.97
CA GLU A 130 12.23 8.70 -11.04
C GLU A 130 13.55 9.37 -11.39
N ARG A 131 13.53 10.32 -12.29
CA ARG A 131 14.72 11.13 -12.62
C ARG A 131 15.20 11.92 -11.40
N ILE A 132 14.28 12.61 -10.71
CA ILE A 132 14.59 13.36 -9.49
C ILE A 132 15.10 12.43 -8.40
N ARG A 133 14.46 11.26 -8.20
CA ARG A 133 14.91 10.24 -7.25
C ARG A 133 16.37 9.85 -7.52
N SER A 134 16.71 9.58 -8.78
CA SER A 134 18.08 9.24 -9.18
C SER A 134 19.07 10.36 -8.87
N GLU A 135 18.74 11.60 -9.18
CA GLU A 135 19.60 12.76 -8.89
C GLU A 135 19.83 12.95 -7.38
N ILE A 136 18.77 12.81 -6.58
CA ILE A 136 18.84 12.94 -5.12
C ILE A 136 19.67 11.80 -4.50
N ILE A 137 19.50 10.57 -4.96
CA ILE A 137 20.31 9.44 -4.47
C ILE A 137 21.78 9.63 -4.84
N ASN A 138 22.07 10.09 -6.04
CA ASN A 138 23.45 10.36 -6.45
C ASN A 138 24.09 11.46 -5.60
N LYS A 139 23.31 12.45 -5.15
CA LYS A 139 23.80 13.58 -4.35
C LYS A 139 23.90 13.27 -2.85
N PHE A 140 22.92 12.57 -2.28
CA PHE A 140 22.80 12.36 -0.83
C PHE A 140 23.01 10.89 -0.40
N GLY A 141 23.10 9.98 -1.36
CA GLY A 141 23.24 8.56 -1.07
C GLY A 141 22.02 7.94 -0.36
N PRO A 142 22.22 6.87 0.42
CA PRO A 142 21.14 6.18 1.16
C PRO A 142 20.39 7.08 2.14
N ARG A 143 21.02 8.15 2.65
CA ARG A 143 20.43 9.13 3.56
C ARG A 143 19.20 9.82 2.97
N ALA A 144 19.08 9.89 1.65
CA ALA A 144 17.92 10.43 0.94
C ALA A 144 16.59 9.76 1.33
N TYR A 145 16.64 8.49 1.76
CA TYR A 145 15.45 7.75 2.20
C TYR A 145 15.17 7.85 3.71
N GLU A 146 16.13 8.33 4.49
CA GLU A 146 16.06 8.36 5.95
C GLU A 146 15.73 9.75 6.50
N GLU A 147 16.18 10.80 5.83
CA GLU A 147 16.12 12.19 6.32
C GLU A 147 14.83 12.95 5.95
N GLY A 148 13.88 12.32 5.23
CA GLY A 148 12.61 12.98 4.91
C GLY A 148 12.77 14.25 4.06
N ILE A 149 13.50 14.18 2.96
CA ILE A 149 13.79 15.33 2.09
C ILE A 149 12.55 15.78 1.34
N ASN A 150 12.20 17.06 1.42
CA ASN A 150 11.19 17.69 0.58
C ASN A 150 11.82 18.23 -0.70
N ILE A 151 11.25 17.87 -1.84
CA ILE A 151 11.74 18.26 -3.15
C ILE A 151 10.71 19.14 -3.84
N TYR A 152 11.07 20.38 -4.13
CA TYR A 152 10.22 21.32 -4.85
C TYR A 152 10.66 21.35 -6.31
N THR A 153 9.70 21.21 -7.22
CA THR A 153 9.92 21.22 -8.66
C THR A 153 9.15 22.37 -9.31
N THR A 154 9.51 22.68 -10.54
CA THR A 154 8.79 23.66 -11.39
C THR A 154 7.66 23.00 -12.19
N LEU A 155 7.28 21.76 -11.86
CA LEU A 155 6.22 21.04 -12.53
C LEU A 155 4.86 21.71 -12.26
N ASP A 156 4.18 22.11 -13.31
CA ASP A 156 2.79 22.54 -13.25
C ASP A 156 1.87 21.37 -13.54
N SER A 157 0.90 21.15 -12.65
CA SER A 157 0.02 19.97 -12.70
C SER A 157 -0.92 19.96 -13.91
N GLU A 158 -1.42 21.12 -14.30
CA GLU A 158 -2.32 21.26 -15.43
C GLU A 158 -1.57 21.10 -16.75
N MET A 159 -0.41 21.74 -16.89
CA MET A 159 0.45 21.57 -18.05
C MET A 159 0.89 20.11 -18.23
N GLN A 160 1.27 19.43 -17.16
CA GLN A 160 1.65 18.01 -17.19
C GLN A 160 0.49 17.13 -17.63
N SER A 161 -0.71 17.32 -17.08
CA SER A 161 -1.90 16.59 -17.45
C SER A 161 -2.23 16.76 -18.94
N ASN A 162 -2.20 18.00 -19.42
CA ASN A 162 -2.44 18.31 -20.82
C ASN A 162 -1.37 17.71 -21.75
N ALA A 163 -0.11 17.72 -21.35
CA ALA A 163 0.98 17.10 -22.10
C ALA A 163 0.81 15.58 -22.20
N VAL A 164 0.51 14.89 -21.10
CA VAL A 164 0.26 13.44 -21.08
C VAL A 164 -0.94 13.08 -21.98
N LYS A 165 -2.05 13.82 -21.85
CA LYS A 165 -3.24 13.62 -22.67
C LYS A 165 -2.92 13.78 -24.17
N SER A 166 -2.29 14.88 -24.54
CA SER A 166 -1.92 15.17 -25.93
C SER A 166 -0.97 14.13 -26.49
N LEU A 167 0.01 13.67 -25.72
CA LEU A 167 0.94 12.61 -26.12
C LEU A 167 0.19 11.31 -26.40
N ARG A 168 -0.67 10.87 -25.47
CA ARG A 168 -1.46 9.64 -25.63
C ARG A 168 -2.39 9.71 -26.85
N GLU A 169 -3.11 10.81 -27.02
CA GLU A 169 -4.00 10.99 -28.16
C GLU A 169 -3.24 10.93 -29.49
N ASN A 170 -2.09 11.59 -29.58
CA ASN A 170 -1.27 11.55 -30.77
C ASN A 170 -0.67 10.17 -31.06
N LEU A 171 -0.23 9.44 -30.03
CA LEU A 171 0.25 8.06 -30.19
C LEU A 171 -0.86 7.13 -30.66
N TYR A 172 -2.06 7.21 -30.08
CA TYR A 172 -3.20 6.42 -30.55
C TYR A 172 -3.61 6.75 -31.99
N ASN A 173 -3.58 8.02 -32.37
CA ASN A 173 -3.89 8.45 -33.73
C ASN A 173 -2.83 7.97 -34.71
N TYR A 174 -1.56 7.98 -34.30
CA TYR A 174 -0.45 7.45 -35.10
C TYR A 174 -0.60 5.93 -35.32
N ASP A 175 -0.86 5.18 -34.22
CA ASP A 175 -1.05 3.73 -34.31
C ASP A 175 -2.26 3.34 -35.13
N ARG A 176 -3.37 4.09 -35.07
CA ARG A 176 -4.54 3.87 -35.91
C ARG A 176 -4.24 4.09 -37.40
N LYS A 177 -3.39 5.08 -37.70
CA LYS A 177 -3.07 5.45 -39.11
C LYS A 177 -2.04 4.52 -39.72
N TYR A 178 -1.03 4.10 -38.99
CA TYR A 178 0.13 3.39 -39.52
C TYR A 178 0.25 1.94 -39.02
N GLY A 179 -0.60 1.51 -38.13
CA GLY A 179 -0.57 0.20 -37.47
C GLY A 179 0.56 0.07 -36.46
N TRP A 180 0.43 -0.90 -35.59
CA TRP A 180 1.44 -1.22 -34.59
C TRP A 180 2.61 -1.97 -35.24
N ARG A 181 3.84 -1.44 -35.11
CA ARG A 181 5.02 -1.97 -35.83
C ARG A 181 5.86 -2.94 -35.02
N ASN A 182 5.48 -3.30 -33.80
CA ASN A 182 6.33 -4.08 -32.91
C ASN A 182 5.93 -5.58 -32.89
N GLU A 183 6.42 -6.35 -33.87
CA GLU A 183 6.15 -7.79 -33.99
C GLU A 183 6.76 -8.64 -32.86
N GLN A 184 7.85 -8.19 -32.21
CA GLN A 184 8.59 -9.03 -31.26
C GLN A 184 7.90 -9.18 -29.91
N VAL A 185 7.11 -8.21 -29.47
CA VAL A 185 6.42 -8.25 -28.17
C VAL A 185 5.22 -9.21 -28.17
N TYR A 186 4.66 -9.55 -29.34
CA TYR A 186 3.43 -10.37 -29.45
C TYR A 186 3.66 -11.87 -29.57
N LYS A 187 4.86 -12.34 -29.90
CA LYS A 187 5.12 -13.78 -30.03
C LYS A 187 5.00 -14.54 -28.71
N ASP A 188 5.22 -13.87 -27.58
CA ASP A 188 5.16 -14.47 -26.25
C ASP A 188 3.85 -14.15 -25.48
N PHE A 189 2.95 -13.37 -26.06
CA PHE A 189 1.71 -12.95 -25.39
C PHE A 189 0.55 -13.85 -25.80
N ASN A 190 0.04 -14.63 -24.83
CA ASN A 190 -1.12 -15.48 -25.07
C ASN A 190 -2.41 -14.65 -25.14
N PHE A 191 -2.78 -14.21 -26.33
CA PHE A 191 -3.96 -13.39 -26.63
C PHE A 191 -5.28 -14.00 -26.13
N SER A 192 -5.34 -15.31 -25.93
CA SER A 192 -6.53 -16.00 -25.43
C SER A 192 -6.83 -15.66 -23.97
N ILE A 193 -5.80 -15.41 -23.15
CA ILE A 193 -5.94 -15.03 -21.74
C ILE A 193 -6.48 -13.60 -21.64
N LEU A 194 -5.98 -12.68 -22.44
CA LEU A 194 -6.48 -11.31 -22.51
C LEU A 194 -7.93 -11.25 -22.99
N LYS A 195 -8.27 -11.97 -24.05
CA LYS A 195 -9.63 -12.03 -24.58
C LYS A 195 -10.62 -12.54 -23.53
N SER A 196 -10.26 -13.57 -22.77
CA SER A 196 -11.10 -14.10 -21.69
C SER A 196 -11.23 -13.13 -20.51
N ALA A 197 -10.18 -12.39 -20.18
CA ALA A 197 -10.21 -11.37 -19.12
C ALA A 197 -11.10 -10.17 -19.51
N PHE A 198 -11.01 -9.70 -20.76
CA PHE A 198 -11.85 -8.60 -21.25
C PHE A 198 -13.32 -9.01 -21.39
N GLN A 199 -13.61 -10.25 -21.82
CA GLN A 199 -14.98 -10.77 -21.85
C GLN A 199 -15.61 -10.88 -20.47
N LYS A 200 -14.85 -11.26 -19.45
CA LYS A 200 -15.32 -11.32 -18.05
C LYS A 200 -15.65 -9.95 -17.47
N GLN A 201 -15.05 -8.89 -17.97
CA GLN A 201 -15.25 -7.51 -17.49
C GLN A 201 -16.26 -6.72 -18.36
N GLY A 202 -16.91 -7.35 -19.34
CA GLY A 202 -17.87 -6.67 -20.22
C GLY A 202 -17.25 -5.63 -21.15
N LEU A 203 -15.94 -5.62 -21.29
CA LEU A 203 -15.22 -4.74 -22.22
C LEU A 203 -15.13 -5.40 -23.59
N PHE A 204 -15.87 -4.87 -24.56
CA PHE A 204 -15.76 -5.28 -25.96
C PHE A 204 -14.46 -4.76 -26.56
N MET A 205 -13.55 -5.65 -26.92
CA MET A 205 -12.50 -5.30 -27.87
C MET A 205 -13.15 -5.01 -29.22
N LEU A 206 -12.98 -3.80 -29.73
CA LEU A 206 -13.26 -3.52 -31.12
C LEU A 206 -12.38 -4.46 -31.99
N PRO A 207 -12.92 -5.14 -32.98
CA PRO A 207 -12.14 -6.04 -33.81
C PRO A 207 -11.13 -5.21 -34.61
N THR A 208 -9.88 -5.20 -34.18
CA THR A 208 -8.78 -4.79 -35.02
C THR A 208 -8.60 -5.86 -36.07
N ARG A 209 -9.11 -5.61 -37.27
CA ARG A 209 -8.67 -6.34 -38.47
C ARG A 209 -7.18 -6.01 -38.65
N ILE A 210 -6.35 -6.89 -38.19
CA ILE A 210 -4.95 -6.95 -38.57
C ILE A 210 -4.95 -7.85 -39.80
N ASN A 211 -5.04 -7.27 -40.97
CA ASN A 211 -4.72 -7.97 -42.21
C ASN A 211 -3.19 -8.02 -42.27
N TYR A 212 -2.66 -9.22 -42.15
CA TYR A 212 -1.30 -9.52 -42.56
C TYR A 212 -1.37 -9.93 -44.03
N GLU A 213 -0.82 -9.14 -44.94
CA GLU A 213 -0.23 -9.55 -46.18
C GLU A 213 1.29 -9.44 -46.10
#